data_3ffe8cf4f425d98f69daed36de055be5
#
_entry.id   3ffe8cf4f425d98f69daed36de055be5
#
_cell.length_a   1.000
_cell.length_b   1.000
_cell.length_c   1.000
_cell.angle_alpha   90.00
_cell.angle_beta   90.00
_cell.angle_gamma   90.00
#
_symmetry.space_group_name_H-M   'P 1'
#
loop_
_entity.id
_entity.type
_entity.pdbx_description
1 polymer ?
#
loop_
_entity_poly.entity_id
_entity_poly.type
_entity_poly.pdbx_seq_one_letter_code
_entity_poly.pdbx_strand_id
1 'polypeptide(L)'
;MRRLAILLAGAALLAGCAAPAVPEAASAVQAVSSEAGTGHAGSRTEQLAVLDGLVDFGADTAGCSQKTGRAAAVLVEYLSASEFEDGTADTWRAGLSGDAQERLALNWPGILAEAQAICADPAACADELASAGVETDFPGMELGGVPDKLTALDAVLCAQGQP
;
A
#
# COMPACT_ATOMS: atom_id res chain seq x y z
N MET A 1 -26.90 28.76 -45.48
CA MET A 1 -27.71 29.92 -45.07
C MET A 1 -28.12 29.78 -43.60
N ARG A 2 -27.98 30.88 -42.90
CA ARG A 2 -28.44 31.20 -41.54
C ARG A 2 -27.66 30.67 -40.37
N ARG A 3 -26.87 31.63 -39.91
CA ARG A 3 -26.26 31.81 -38.57
C ARG A 3 -27.33 31.90 -37.48
N LEU A 4 -27.07 31.36 -36.30
CA LEU A 4 -27.58 32.00 -35.08
C LEU A 4 -26.52 31.83 -33.96
N ALA A 5 -25.93 32.97 -33.60
CA ALA A 5 -25.13 33.14 -32.41
C ALA A 5 -26.08 33.46 -31.23
N ILE A 6 -25.91 32.83 -30.10
CA ILE A 6 -26.50 33.29 -28.84
C ILE A 6 -25.38 33.42 -27.82
N LEU A 7 -25.01 34.67 -27.56
CA LEU A 7 -24.25 35.12 -26.41
C LEU A 7 -25.18 35.21 -25.21
N LEU A 8 -24.85 34.57 -24.11
CA LEU A 8 -25.44 34.88 -22.80
C LEU A 8 -24.30 35.04 -21.80
N ALA A 9 -24.07 36.31 -21.46
CA ALA A 9 -23.27 36.74 -20.33
C ALA A 9 -24.08 36.53 -19.03
N GLY A 10 -23.50 35.89 -18.05
CA GLY A 10 -24.05 35.73 -16.71
C GLY A 10 -23.02 36.12 -15.65
N ALA A 11 -23.33 37.23 -14.96
CA ALA A 11 -22.48 37.90 -13.99
C ALA A 11 -22.18 37.09 -12.74
N ALA A 12 -20.94 37.24 -12.27
CA ALA A 12 -20.43 36.76 -11.00
C ALA A 12 -21.04 37.51 -9.82
N LEU A 13 -21.50 36.80 -8.81
CA LEU A 13 -21.77 37.31 -7.47
C LEU A 13 -20.72 36.75 -6.54
N LEU A 14 -19.76 37.59 -6.17
CA LEU A 14 -18.80 37.39 -5.10
C LEU A 14 -19.53 37.53 -3.76
N ALA A 15 -19.80 36.43 -3.09
CA ALA A 15 -20.15 36.43 -1.68
C ALA A 15 -18.91 36.05 -0.88
N GLY A 16 -18.28 37.03 -0.26
CA GLY A 16 -17.18 36.84 0.67
C GLY A 16 -17.68 36.20 1.95
N CYS A 17 -17.18 35.00 2.29
CA CYS A 17 -17.25 34.46 3.65
C CYS A 17 -15.92 34.72 4.33
N ALA A 18 -15.93 35.62 5.32
CA ALA A 18 -14.82 35.81 6.24
C ALA A 18 -14.65 34.53 7.07
N ALA A 19 -13.50 33.88 6.95
CA ALA A 19 -13.11 32.79 7.82
C ALA A 19 -12.64 33.33 9.18
N PRO A 20 -13.06 32.74 10.32
CA PRO A 20 -12.46 33.05 11.59
C PRO A 20 -11.04 32.50 11.68
N ALA A 21 -10.12 33.33 12.17
CA ALA A 21 -8.73 32.96 12.42
C ALA A 21 -8.68 31.82 13.46
N VAL A 22 -8.17 30.67 13.04
CA VAL A 22 -7.81 29.57 13.93
C VAL A 22 -6.39 29.82 14.45
N PRO A 23 -6.10 29.69 15.75
CA PRO A 23 -4.76 29.88 16.26
C PRO A 23 -3.84 28.79 15.72
N GLU A 24 -2.70 29.27 15.22
CA GLU A 24 -1.58 28.50 14.73
C GLU A 24 -1.01 27.60 15.84
N ALA A 25 -1.44 26.34 15.85
CA ALA A 25 -0.75 25.33 16.65
C ALA A 25 0.52 24.96 15.90
N ALA A 26 1.66 25.37 16.44
CA ALA A 26 2.97 25.01 15.96
C ALA A 26 3.10 23.47 15.91
N SER A 27 2.98 22.91 14.71
CA SER A 27 3.36 21.52 14.45
C SER A 27 4.87 21.43 14.53
N ALA A 28 5.35 20.93 15.66
CA ALA A 28 6.71 20.43 15.76
C ALA A 28 6.85 19.24 14.82
N VAL A 29 7.42 19.50 13.64
CA VAL A 29 7.93 18.45 12.77
C VAL A 29 9.13 17.85 13.51
N GLN A 30 8.90 16.75 14.22
CA GLN A 30 9.99 15.92 14.71
C GLN A 30 10.63 15.27 13.49
N ALA A 31 11.84 15.73 13.18
CA ALA A 31 12.74 15.04 12.26
C ALA A 31 12.99 13.64 12.85
N VAL A 32 12.43 12.62 12.20
CA VAL A 32 12.75 11.23 12.49
C VAL A 32 14.16 11.02 11.96
N SER A 33 15.12 11.00 12.88
CA SER A 33 16.49 10.60 12.59
C SER A 33 16.48 9.15 12.15
N SER A 34 16.83 8.91 10.90
CA SER A 34 17.11 7.58 10.38
C SER A 34 18.38 7.06 11.04
N GLU A 35 18.23 6.30 12.12
CA GLU A 35 19.31 5.45 12.61
C GLU A 35 19.27 4.13 11.89
N ALA A 36 20.32 3.87 11.12
CA ALA A 36 20.55 2.63 10.43
C ALA A 36 20.77 1.47 11.42
N GLY A 37 20.01 0.38 11.25
CA GLY A 37 20.40 -0.94 11.73
C GLY A 37 19.79 -1.39 13.05
N THR A 38 18.63 -1.89 12.97
CA THR A 38 17.97 -3.07 13.60
C THR A 38 16.52 -3.01 13.12
N GLY A 39 15.98 -4.11 12.55
CA GLY A 39 14.62 -4.11 12.00
C GLY A 39 13.63 -3.61 13.07
N HIS A 40 13.22 -2.36 12.92
CA HIS A 40 12.23 -1.77 13.80
C HIS A 40 10.87 -2.10 13.23
N ALA A 41 9.99 -2.63 14.05
CA ALA A 41 8.58 -2.70 13.69
C ALA A 41 8.12 -1.29 13.31
N GLY A 42 7.53 -1.11 12.13
CA GLY A 42 6.92 0.15 11.75
C GLY A 42 5.84 0.56 12.75
N SER A 43 5.40 1.81 12.72
CA SER A 43 4.32 2.23 13.60
C SER A 43 3.07 1.35 13.38
N ARG A 44 2.29 1.11 14.42
CA ARG A 44 1.04 0.31 14.30
C ARG A 44 0.11 0.84 13.20
N THR A 45 0.04 2.16 13.02
CA THR A 45 -0.76 2.78 11.97
C THR A 45 -0.26 2.39 10.58
N GLU A 46 1.04 2.37 10.39
CA GLU A 46 1.69 1.98 9.13
C GLU A 46 1.48 0.48 8.85
N GLN A 47 1.68 -0.36 9.86
CA GLN A 47 1.42 -1.80 9.79
C GLN A 47 -0.01 -2.09 9.32
N LEU A 48 -1.00 -1.45 9.95
CA LEU A 48 -2.41 -1.62 9.58
C LEU A 48 -2.72 -1.10 8.19
N ALA A 49 -2.14 0.04 7.78
CA ALA A 49 -2.33 0.57 6.43
C ALA A 49 -1.80 -0.37 5.33
N VAL A 50 -0.65 -1.02 5.57
CA VAL A 50 -0.12 -2.04 4.64
C VAL A 50 -1.05 -3.25 4.57
N LEU A 51 -1.53 -3.75 5.72
CA LEU A 51 -2.46 -4.89 5.75
C LEU A 51 -3.81 -4.56 5.10
N ASP A 52 -4.38 -3.39 5.36
CA ASP A 52 -5.64 -2.94 4.76
C ASP A 52 -5.52 -2.88 3.23
N GLY A 53 -4.36 -2.49 2.71
CA GLY A 53 -4.07 -2.50 1.28
C GLY A 53 -4.17 -3.88 0.63
N LEU A 54 -4.03 -4.98 1.36
CA LEU A 54 -4.12 -6.35 0.81
C LEU A 54 -5.56 -6.80 0.48
N VAL A 55 -6.58 -6.16 1.08
CA VAL A 55 -7.98 -6.58 0.94
C VAL A 55 -8.60 -6.10 -0.38
N ASP A 56 -8.22 -4.92 -0.86
CA ASP A 56 -8.93 -4.21 -1.94
C ASP A 56 -8.33 -4.41 -3.33
N PHE A 57 -7.26 -5.18 -3.45
CA PHE A 57 -6.66 -5.50 -4.74
C PHE A 57 -7.35 -6.69 -5.39
N GLY A 58 -7.81 -6.55 -6.62
CA GLY A 58 -8.32 -7.67 -7.42
C GLY A 58 -7.21 -8.67 -7.73
N ALA A 59 -7.52 -9.95 -7.71
CA ALA A 59 -6.60 -11.00 -8.14
C ALA A 59 -6.31 -10.85 -9.65
N ASP A 60 -5.22 -10.20 -9.96
CA ASP A 60 -4.68 -10.03 -11.31
C ASP A 60 -3.26 -10.58 -11.29
N THR A 61 -3.00 -11.59 -12.10
CA THR A 61 -1.77 -12.37 -12.06
C THR A 61 -0.76 -11.94 -13.14
N ALA A 62 -0.93 -10.77 -13.71
CA ALA A 62 -0.19 -10.38 -14.91
C ALA A 62 1.12 -9.62 -14.65
N GLY A 63 1.71 -9.68 -13.46
CA GLY A 63 3.03 -9.13 -13.16
C GLY A 63 3.05 -7.87 -12.29
N CYS A 64 4.24 -7.36 -12.00
CA CYS A 64 4.47 -6.26 -11.05
C CYS A 64 3.80 -4.93 -11.42
N SER A 65 3.53 -4.69 -12.69
CA SER A 65 2.85 -3.47 -13.16
C SER A 65 1.36 -3.46 -12.89
N GLN A 66 0.76 -4.62 -12.61
CA GLN A 66 -0.66 -4.78 -12.32
C GLN A 66 -0.98 -4.48 -10.85
N LYS A 67 -2.29 -4.44 -10.51
CA LYS A 67 -2.73 -4.10 -9.15
C LYS A 67 -2.12 -5.02 -8.10
N THR A 68 -2.13 -6.33 -8.35
CA THR A 68 -1.54 -7.34 -7.45
C THR A 68 -0.04 -7.12 -7.28
N GLY A 69 0.68 -6.87 -8.38
CA GLY A 69 2.10 -6.58 -8.35
C GLY A 69 2.43 -5.31 -7.56
N ARG A 70 1.59 -4.26 -7.66
CA ARG A 70 1.77 -3.04 -6.86
C ARG A 70 1.54 -3.28 -5.38
N ALA A 71 0.54 -4.07 -5.01
CA ALA A 71 0.30 -4.44 -3.62
C ALA A 71 1.48 -5.25 -3.06
N ALA A 72 1.99 -6.19 -3.85
CA ALA A 72 3.17 -6.96 -3.52
C ALA A 72 4.42 -6.08 -3.37
N ALA A 73 4.59 -5.08 -4.25
CA ALA A 73 5.67 -4.11 -4.17
C ALA A 73 5.66 -3.33 -2.85
N VAL A 74 4.52 -2.77 -2.48
CA VAL A 74 4.35 -2.04 -1.20
C VAL A 74 4.63 -2.96 -0.01
N LEU A 75 4.15 -4.20 -0.05
CA LEU A 75 4.40 -5.19 1.00
C LEU A 75 5.89 -5.54 1.12
N VAL A 76 6.57 -5.79 0.01
CA VAL A 76 8.00 -6.12 -0.01
C VAL A 76 8.83 -4.95 0.48
N GLU A 77 8.53 -3.73 0.03
CA GLU A 77 9.19 -2.51 0.48
C GLU A 77 9.05 -2.34 1.99
N TYR A 78 7.84 -2.48 2.52
CA TYR A 78 7.61 -2.45 3.96
C TYR A 78 8.42 -3.52 4.69
N LEU A 79 8.34 -4.79 4.26
CA LEU A 79 9.03 -5.91 4.91
C LEU A 79 10.55 -5.84 4.80
N SER A 80 11.11 -5.12 3.81
CA SER A 80 12.56 -4.89 3.72
C SER A 80 13.08 -3.99 4.85
N ALA A 81 12.29 -3.01 5.27
CA ALA A 81 12.65 -2.01 6.28
C ALA A 81 12.11 -2.34 7.69
N SER A 82 11.01 -3.06 7.75
CA SER A 82 10.23 -3.28 8.98
C SER A 82 9.71 -4.71 9.08
N GLU A 83 9.04 -5.01 10.17
CA GLU A 83 8.32 -6.25 10.39
C GLU A 83 7.02 -5.95 11.15
N PHE A 84 6.03 -6.82 11.02
CA PHE A 84 4.83 -6.71 11.83
C PHE A 84 5.13 -7.12 13.27
N GLU A 85 4.64 -6.33 14.23
CA GLU A 85 4.68 -6.75 15.64
C GLU A 85 3.89 -8.04 15.83
N ASP A 86 4.34 -8.88 16.76
CA ASP A 86 3.69 -10.13 17.10
C ASP A 86 2.19 -9.96 17.36
N GLY A 87 1.38 -10.76 16.68
CA GLY A 87 -0.08 -10.73 16.79
C GLY A 87 -0.79 -9.58 16.09
N THR A 88 -0.08 -8.64 15.43
CA THR A 88 -0.72 -7.54 14.69
C THR A 88 -1.54 -8.06 13.53
N ALA A 89 -0.97 -8.92 12.67
CA ALA A 89 -1.66 -9.48 11.52
C ALA A 89 -2.83 -10.39 11.93
N ASP A 90 -2.67 -11.20 12.99
CA ASP A 90 -3.74 -12.04 13.55
C ASP A 90 -4.90 -11.20 14.06
N THR A 91 -4.60 -10.16 14.84
CA THR A 91 -5.62 -9.26 15.41
C THR A 91 -6.36 -8.51 14.31
N TRP A 92 -5.61 -7.98 13.33
CA TRP A 92 -6.18 -7.30 12.18
C TRP A 92 -7.12 -8.23 11.40
N ARG A 93 -6.66 -9.43 11.06
CA ARG A 93 -7.44 -10.41 10.33
C ARG A 93 -8.72 -10.82 11.07
N ALA A 94 -8.63 -11.08 12.36
CA ALA A 94 -9.79 -11.43 13.18
C ALA A 94 -10.83 -10.30 13.25
N GLY A 95 -10.43 -9.05 13.04
CA GLY A 95 -11.31 -7.87 12.98
C GLY A 95 -11.97 -7.62 11.63
N LEU A 96 -11.57 -8.34 10.57
CA LEU A 96 -12.16 -8.16 9.23
C LEU A 96 -13.61 -8.66 9.18
N SER A 97 -14.47 -7.96 8.42
CA SER A 97 -15.78 -8.47 8.07
C SER A 97 -15.69 -9.74 7.20
N GLY A 98 -16.77 -10.53 7.12
CA GLY A 98 -16.80 -11.73 6.28
C GLY A 98 -16.43 -11.43 4.81
N ASP A 99 -17.02 -10.38 4.24
CA ASP A 99 -16.73 -9.94 2.87
C ASP A 99 -15.25 -9.54 2.67
N ALA A 100 -14.64 -8.90 3.68
CA ALA A 100 -13.22 -8.54 3.61
C ALA A 100 -12.31 -9.77 3.73
N GLN A 101 -12.69 -10.75 4.54
CA GLN A 101 -11.97 -12.02 4.63
C GLN A 101 -12.05 -12.81 3.30
N GLU A 102 -13.20 -12.82 2.63
CA GLU A 102 -13.34 -13.45 1.32
C GLU A 102 -12.48 -12.74 0.27
N ARG A 103 -12.47 -11.40 0.23
CA ARG A 103 -11.59 -10.64 -0.67
C ARG A 103 -10.12 -10.91 -0.40
N LEU A 104 -9.70 -10.94 0.86
CA LEU A 104 -8.33 -11.27 1.24
C LEU A 104 -7.95 -12.67 0.75
N ALA A 105 -8.81 -13.67 0.97
CA ALA A 105 -8.57 -15.04 0.53
C ALA A 105 -8.42 -15.17 -1.00
N LEU A 106 -9.14 -14.34 -1.76
CA LEU A 106 -9.02 -14.28 -3.22
C LEU A 106 -7.73 -13.57 -3.68
N ASN A 107 -7.33 -12.50 -3.00
CA ASN A 107 -6.25 -11.63 -3.44
C ASN A 107 -4.87 -12.10 -2.95
N TRP A 108 -4.82 -12.63 -1.74
CA TRP A 108 -3.55 -12.96 -1.07
C TRP A 108 -2.66 -13.93 -1.85
N PRO A 109 -3.15 -15.03 -2.42
CA PRO A 109 -2.27 -15.95 -3.17
C PRO A 109 -1.55 -15.27 -4.34
N GLY A 110 -2.23 -14.36 -5.04
CA GLY A 110 -1.64 -13.57 -6.12
C GLY A 110 -0.59 -12.59 -5.61
N ILE A 111 -0.90 -11.84 -4.53
CA ILE A 111 0.02 -10.90 -3.91
C ILE A 111 1.28 -11.62 -3.39
N LEU A 112 1.11 -12.78 -2.75
CA LEU A 112 2.22 -13.59 -2.26
C LEU A 112 3.12 -14.07 -3.40
N ALA A 113 2.53 -14.56 -4.50
CA ALA A 113 3.30 -15.02 -5.67
C ALA A 113 4.12 -13.87 -6.30
N GLU A 114 3.54 -12.69 -6.45
CA GLU A 114 4.23 -11.51 -6.95
C GLU A 114 5.33 -11.03 -5.98
N ALA A 115 5.06 -11.02 -4.67
CA ALA A 115 6.07 -10.66 -3.67
C ALA A 115 7.28 -11.62 -3.70
N GLN A 116 7.04 -12.91 -3.89
CA GLN A 116 8.09 -13.91 -4.06
C GLN A 116 8.86 -13.70 -5.38
N ALA A 117 8.17 -13.31 -6.46
CA ALA A 117 8.82 -12.99 -7.73
C ALA A 117 9.72 -11.75 -7.61
N ILE A 118 9.29 -10.70 -6.91
CA ILE A 118 10.11 -9.51 -6.60
C ILE A 118 11.38 -9.93 -5.86
N CYS A 119 11.27 -10.79 -4.85
CA CYS A 119 12.44 -11.26 -4.10
C CYS A 119 13.39 -12.11 -4.97
N ALA A 120 12.88 -12.82 -5.98
CA ALA A 120 13.67 -13.64 -6.88
C ALA A 120 14.37 -12.84 -7.98
N ASP A 121 13.71 -11.83 -8.55
CA ASP A 121 14.26 -10.93 -9.58
C ASP A 121 13.79 -9.49 -9.37
N PRO A 122 14.42 -8.78 -8.41
CA PRO A 122 14.04 -7.40 -8.09
C PRO A 122 14.18 -6.42 -9.26
N ALA A 123 15.18 -6.65 -10.13
CA ALA A 123 15.45 -5.75 -11.25
C ALA A 123 14.34 -5.81 -12.31
N ALA A 124 13.90 -7.02 -12.68
CA ALA A 124 12.82 -7.18 -13.64
C ALA A 124 11.51 -6.53 -13.14
N CYS A 125 11.19 -6.71 -11.86
CA CYS A 125 10.00 -6.11 -11.27
C CYS A 125 10.09 -4.59 -11.19
N ALA A 126 11.25 -4.03 -10.87
CA ALA A 126 11.48 -2.59 -10.83
C ALA A 126 11.27 -1.96 -12.23
N ASP A 127 11.75 -2.61 -13.30
CA ASP A 127 11.57 -2.14 -14.67
C ASP A 127 10.09 -2.13 -15.09
N GLU A 128 9.32 -3.15 -14.72
CA GLU A 128 7.87 -3.19 -14.98
C GLU A 128 7.13 -2.09 -14.22
N LEU A 129 7.43 -1.89 -12.95
CA LEU A 129 6.82 -0.86 -12.13
C LEU A 129 7.17 0.55 -12.63
N ALA A 130 8.42 0.79 -13.00
CA ALA A 130 8.85 2.05 -13.60
C ALA A 130 8.10 2.34 -14.91
N SER A 131 7.87 1.33 -15.75
CA SER A 131 7.07 1.44 -16.97
C SER A 131 5.61 1.81 -16.68
N ALA A 132 5.12 1.48 -15.49
CA ALA A 132 3.78 1.86 -15.00
C ALA A 132 3.78 3.18 -14.19
N GLY A 133 4.90 3.90 -14.14
CA GLY A 133 5.05 5.16 -13.41
C GLY A 133 5.21 4.99 -11.89
N VAL A 134 5.65 3.82 -11.44
CA VAL A 134 5.97 3.54 -10.03
C VAL A 134 7.48 3.41 -9.90
N GLU A 135 8.09 4.30 -9.15
CA GLU A 135 9.53 4.24 -8.86
C GLU A 135 9.77 3.37 -7.63
N THR A 136 10.67 2.39 -7.77
CA THR A 136 11.11 1.52 -6.67
C THR A 136 12.61 1.31 -6.75
N ASP A 137 13.26 1.09 -5.62
CA ASP A 137 14.69 0.82 -5.54
C ASP A 137 14.95 -0.61 -5.01
N PHE A 138 14.13 -1.58 -5.43
CA PHE A 138 14.33 -2.97 -5.00
C PHE A 138 15.73 -3.51 -5.23
N PRO A 139 16.42 -3.20 -6.35
CA PRO A 139 17.82 -3.64 -6.55
C PRO A 139 18.80 -3.09 -5.52
N GLY A 140 18.46 -1.95 -4.89
CA GLY A 140 19.25 -1.33 -3.82
C GLY A 140 18.87 -1.76 -2.40
N MET A 141 17.79 -2.55 -2.23
CA MET A 141 17.28 -2.98 -0.93
C MET A 141 17.85 -4.33 -0.48
N GLU A 142 17.95 -4.51 0.82
CA GLU A 142 18.30 -5.79 1.45
C GLU A 142 17.05 -6.68 1.54
N LEU A 143 16.77 -7.44 0.47
CA LEU A 143 15.58 -8.30 0.39
C LEU A 143 15.76 -9.69 1.00
N GLY A 144 16.97 -10.05 1.47
CA GLY A 144 17.29 -11.42 1.91
C GLY A 144 16.41 -11.95 3.07
N GLY A 145 15.91 -11.09 3.95
CA GLY A 145 15.02 -11.48 5.05
C GLY A 145 13.53 -11.45 4.71
N VAL A 146 13.15 -10.88 3.56
CA VAL A 146 11.75 -10.72 3.15
C VAL A 146 11.04 -12.05 2.91
N PRO A 147 11.64 -13.08 2.27
CA PRO A 147 10.97 -14.38 2.08
C PRO A 147 10.52 -15.05 3.38
N ASP A 148 11.32 -14.96 4.45
CA ASP A 148 10.95 -15.52 5.74
C ASP A 148 9.78 -14.77 6.38
N LYS A 149 9.77 -13.43 6.28
CA LYS A 149 8.68 -12.58 6.74
C LYS A 149 7.39 -12.84 5.95
N LEU A 150 7.49 -13.04 4.63
CA LEU A 150 6.34 -13.42 3.79
C LEU A 150 5.78 -14.78 4.20
N THR A 151 6.64 -15.75 4.49
CA THR A 151 6.23 -17.08 4.96
C THR A 151 5.50 -17.00 6.31
N ALA A 152 6.02 -16.20 7.23
CA ALA A 152 5.38 -15.97 8.52
C ALA A 152 4.00 -15.29 8.36
N LEU A 153 3.90 -14.29 7.49
CA LEU A 153 2.64 -13.60 7.20
C LEU A 153 1.63 -14.53 6.51
N ASP A 154 2.07 -15.36 5.57
CA ASP A 154 1.23 -16.35 4.90
C ASP A 154 0.61 -17.34 5.90
N ALA A 155 1.41 -17.85 6.82
CA ALA A 155 0.92 -18.73 7.88
C ALA A 155 -0.22 -18.09 8.70
N VAL A 156 -0.14 -16.79 8.98
CA VAL A 156 -1.18 -16.04 9.69
C VAL A 156 -2.41 -15.83 8.81
N LEU A 157 -2.21 -15.39 7.57
CA LEU A 157 -3.32 -15.03 6.67
C LEU A 157 -4.07 -16.25 6.15
N CYS A 158 -3.41 -17.41 6.01
CA CYS A 158 -4.01 -18.67 5.55
C CYS A 158 -4.50 -19.60 6.68
N ALA A 159 -4.16 -19.35 7.94
CA ALA A 159 -4.36 -20.28 9.07
C ALA A 159 -5.82 -20.71 9.35
N GLN A 160 -6.82 -20.18 8.65
CA GLN A 160 -8.23 -20.53 8.87
C GLN A 160 -8.97 -21.07 7.64
N GLY A 161 -8.24 -21.42 6.58
CA GLY A 161 -8.83 -22.02 5.36
C GLY A 161 -8.87 -23.54 5.36
N GLN A 162 -8.58 -24.21 6.47
CA GLN A 162 -8.76 -25.65 6.58
C GLN A 162 -9.97 -25.94 7.47
N PRO A 163 -11.05 -26.54 6.89
CA PRO A 163 -12.19 -27.05 7.66
C PRO A 163 -11.81 -28.24 8.51
#